data_13408c63609dee41e76f5b53dfad3b6c
#
_entry.id   13408c63609dee41e76f5b53dfad3b6c
#
_cell.length_a   1.000
_cell.length_b   1.000
_cell.length_c   1.000
_cell.angle_alpha   90.00
_cell.angle_beta   90.00
_cell.angle_gamma   90.00
#
_symmetry.space_group_name_H-M   'P 1'
#
loop_
_entity.id
_entity.type
_entity.pdbx_description
1 polymer ?
#
loop_
_entity_poly.entity_id
_entity_poly.type
_entity_poly.pdbx_seq_one_letter_code
_entity_poly.pdbx_strand_id
1 'polypeptide(L)'
;TTDILRKKWEYEGLIVTDALEMGALTSHTWHGEAAVKAIEAGADIILLPIDVEIAINSIYNAVIESRITEERINESVNRIMLEKERMGMFDRNSTTWDNVEKNVKIREHTTTAQKIANESITLVKNNDNLIPLNINNHVTHIMLSMDDGVKSRFKSYARDIRKTHGNVQEIVINDKLSSLGIKDILKKVKKSDLVLVSMLVRISMDKGISTIDSSHDELITKISKMGIPTIG
;
A
#
# COMPACT_ATOMS: atom_id res chain seq x y z
N THR A 1 -7.39 21.94 -11.26
CA THR A 1 -8.40 21.35 -10.36
C THR A 1 -9.73 22.08 -10.53
N THR A 2 -9.76 23.40 -10.35
CA THR A 2 -10.98 24.23 -10.44
C THR A 2 -11.72 24.04 -11.76
N ASP A 3 -11.04 24.11 -12.91
CA ASP A 3 -11.70 24.03 -14.21
C ASP A 3 -12.33 22.67 -14.48
N ILE A 4 -11.68 21.59 -14.02
CA ILE A 4 -12.21 20.24 -14.23
C ILE A 4 -13.24 19.88 -13.17
N LEU A 5 -12.88 19.94 -11.89
CA LEU A 5 -13.75 19.47 -10.82
C LEU A 5 -14.92 20.43 -10.58
N ARG A 6 -14.64 21.72 -10.38
CA ARG A 6 -15.69 22.69 -10.02
C ARG A 6 -16.53 23.09 -11.23
N LYS A 7 -15.90 23.45 -12.38
CA LYS A 7 -16.64 23.98 -13.54
C LYS A 7 -17.18 22.90 -14.47
N LYS A 8 -16.35 21.90 -14.84
CA LYS A 8 -16.77 20.91 -15.83
C LYS A 8 -17.59 19.78 -15.22
N TRP A 9 -17.25 19.34 -14.00
CA TRP A 9 -17.94 18.24 -13.30
C TRP A 9 -18.91 18.72 -12.22
N GLU A 10 -18.99 20.02 -11.99
CA GLU A 10 -19.88 20.64 -11.00
C GLU A 10 -19.76 20.01 -9.61
N TYR A 11 -18.54 19.58 -9.26
CA TYR A 11 -18.28 18.92 -7.98
C TYR A 11 -18.31 19.94 -6.83
N GLU A 12 -19.27 19.80 -5.92
CA GLU A 12 -19.51 20.72 -4.80
C GLU A 12 -18.81 20.29 -3.48
N GLY A 13 -18.38 19.03 -3.37
CA GLY A 13 -17.75 18.50 -2.16
C GLY A 13 -16.34 19.06 -1.89
N LEU A 14 -15.71 18.60 -0.81
CA LEU A 14 -14.36 19.01 -0.43
C LEU A 14 -13.31 18.48 -1.39
N ILE A 15 -12.36 19.32 -1.75
CA ILE A 15 -11.16 18.96 -2.51
C ILE A 15 -9.98 18.95 -1.55
N VAL A 16 -9.38 17.79 -1.35
CA VAL A 16 -8.22 17.57 -0.48
C VAL A 16 -7.02 17.26 -1.35
N THR A 17 -5.86 17.84 -1.05
CA THR A 17 -4.63 17.49 -1.76
C THR A 17 -4.18 16.07 -1.40
N ASP A 18 -3.28 15.48 -2.18
CA ASP A 18 -2.41 14.43 -1.69
C ASP A 18 -1.38 15.03 -0.72
N ALA A 19 -0.59 14.20 -0.06
CA ALA A 19 0.40 14.63 0.91
C ALA A 19 1.44 15.56 0.25
N LEU A 20 1.58 16.79 0.75
CA LEU A 20 2.55 17.74 0.21
C LEU A 20 4.00 17.44 0.60
N GLU A 21 4.25 16.51 1.51
CA GLU A 21 5.58 16.02 1.86
C GLU A 21 6.18 15.09 0.79
N MET A 22 5.43 14.73 -0.26
CA MET A 22 5.90 13.84 -1.31
C MET A 22 7.11 14.42 -2.05
N GLY A 23 8.18 13.62 -2.20
CA GLY A 23 9.48 14.04 -2.72
C GLY A 23 9.46 14.75 -4.08
N ALA A 24 8.50 14.43 -4.94
CA ALA A 24 8.35 15.11 -6.23
C ALA A 24 7.99 16.62 -6.09
N LEU A 25 7.27 17.00 -5.05
CA LEU A 25 6.91 18.39 -4.78
C LEU A 25 8.05 19.12 -4.04
N THR A 26 8.73 18.45 -3.14
CA THR A 26 9.75 19.04 -2.27
C THR A 26 11.06 19.34 -3.00
N SER A 27 11.34 18.64 -4.09
CA SER A 27 12.56 18.83 -4.89
C SER A 27 12.52 20.07 -5.80
N HIS A 28 11.33 20.60 -6.11
CA HIS A 28 11.17 21.66 -7.11
C HIS A 28 10.42 22.91 -6.62
N THR A 29 9.81 22.86 -5.46
CA THR A 29 8.99 23.97 -4.96
C THR A 29 9.25 24.16 -3.46
N TRP A 30 9.44 25.42 -3.05
CA TRP A 30 9.52 25.76 -1.63
C TRP A 30 8.20 25.36 -0.92
N HIS A 31 8.30 24.79 0.29
CA HIS A 31 7.19 24.13 1.00
C HIS A 31 5.96 25.03 1.19
N GLY A 32 6.17 26.30 1.48
CA GLY A 32 5.07 27.26 1.61
C GLY A 32 4.38 27.56 0.27
N GLU A 33 5.13 27.68 -0.81
CA GLU A 33 4.60 27.96 -2.14
C GLU A 33 3.76 26.78 -2.68
N ALA A 34 4.09 25.54 -2.30
CA ALA A 34 3.29 24.38 -2.67
C ALA A 34 1.87 24.46 -2.06
N ALA A 35 1.78 24.89 -0.80
CA ALA A 35 0.49 25.09 -0.13
C ALA A 35 -0.33 26.23 -0.79
N VAL A 36 0.32 27.36 -1.10
CA VAL A 36 -0.33 28.48 -1.80
C VAL A 36 -0.88 28.05 -3.15
N LYS A 37 -0.07 27.38 -3.98
CA LYS A 37 -0.49 26.88 -5.31
C LYS A 37 -1.63 25.86 -5.22
N ALA A 38 -1.68 25.04 -4.18
CA ALA A 38 -2.77 24.11 -3.98
C ALA A 38 -4.11 24.83 -3.73
N ILE A 39 -4.11 25.89 -2.91
CA ILE A 39 -5.31 26.73 -2.67
C ILE A 39 -5.68 27.50 -3.96
N GLU A 40 -4.73 28.07 -4.67
CA GLU A 40 -4.97 28.76 -5.97
C GLU A 40 -5.58 27.77 -6.99
N ALA A 41 -5.13 26.51 -6.99
CA ALA A 41 -5.67 25.46 -7.85
C ALA A 41 -7.07 24.96 -7.44
N GLY A 42 -7.60 25.39 -6.29
CA GLY A 42 -8.96 25.08 -5.82
C GLY A 42 -9.07 24.01 -4.76
N ALA A 43 -7.98 23.59 -4.12
CA ALA A 43 -8.04 22.70 -2.96
C ALA A 43 -8.66 23.43 -1.75
N ASP A 44 -9.46 22.73 -0.99
CA ASP A 44 -10.07 23.25 0.25
C ASP A 44 -9.26 22.84 1.50
N ILE A 45 -8.60 21.70 1.44
CA ILE A 45 -7.79 21.15 2.53
C ILE A 45 -6.42 20.76 2.00
N ILE A 46 -5.39 21.16 2.75
CA ILE A 46 -3.98 20.77 2.50
C ILE A 46 -3.66 19.58 3.39
N LEU A 47 -3.25 18.46 2.78
CA LEU A 47 -2.87 17.26 3.50
C LEU A 47 -1.35 17.20 3.70
N LEU A 48 -0.93 16.90 4.93
CA LEU A 48 0.47 16.66 5.32
C LEU A 48 1.47 17.66 4.68
N PRO A 49 1.34 18.98 4.94
CA PRO A 49 2.41 19.89 4.60
C PRO A 49 3.65 19.56 5.43
N ILE A 50 4.85 19.73 4.88
CA ILE A 50 6.11 19.44 5.59
C ILE A 50 6.20 20.23 6.89
N ASP A 51 5.76 21.48 6.85
CA ASP A 51 5.69 22.38 8.01
C ASP A 51 4.37 23.14 7.96
N VAL A 52 3.56 22.93 9.01
CA VAL A 52 2.22 23.50 9.10
C VAL A 52 2.27 25.02 9.30
N GLU A 53 3.22 25.51 10.09
CA GLU A 53 3.34 26.97 10.37
C GLU A 53 3.80 27.72 9.10
N ILE A 54 4.76 27.17 8.39
CA ILE A 54 5.20 27.72 7.10
C ILE A 54 4.04 27.74 6.11
N ALA A 55 3.26 26.67 6.01
CA ALA A 55 2.13 26.60 5.10
C ALA A 55 1.06 27.67 5.43
N ILE A 56 0.69 27.80 6.70
CA ILE A 56 -0.28 28.79 7.17
C ILE A 56 0.22 30.22 6.88
N ASN A 57 1.45 30.54 7.27
CA ASN A 57 2.03 31.88 7.06
C ASN A 57 2.14 32.24 5.57
N SER A 58 2.47 31.24 4.72
CA SER A 58 2.57 31.47 3.28
C SER A 58 1.21 31.74 2.65
N ILE A 59 0.16 31.02 3.04
CA ILE A 59 -1.20 31.27 2.58
C ILE A 59 -1.69 32.63 3.09
N TYR A 60 -1.43 32.97 4.36
CA TYR A 60 -1.76 34.28 4.93
C TYR A 60 -1.09 35.43 4.13
N ASN A 61 0.21 35.34 3.87
CA ASN A 61 0.92 36.33 3.10
C ASN A 61 0.37 36.43 1.65
N ALA A 62 0.03 35.29 1.03
CA ALA A 62 -0.59 35.29 -0.29
C ALA A 62 -1.95 36.01 -0.32
N VAL A 63 -2.71 35.99 0.79
CA VAL A 63 -3.93 36.79 0.93
C VAL A 63 -3.60 38.28 1.07
N ILE A 64 -2.65 38.65 1.92
CA ILE A 64 -2.23 40.04 2.10
C ILE A 64 -1.70 40.64 0.78
N GLU A 65 -0.97 39.83 0.00
CA GLU A 65 -0.44 40.21 -1.32
C GLU A 65 -1.49 40.16 -2.45
N SER A 66 -2.74 39.85 -2.13
CA SER A 66 -3.86 39.73 -3.07
C SER A 66 -3.65 38.64 -4.17
N ARG A 67 -2.82 37.65 -3.93
CA ARG A 67 -2.69 36.44 -4.79
C ARG A 67 -3.89 35.51 -4.59
N ILE A 68 -4.34 35.37 -3.35
CA ILE A 68 -5.55 34.62 -2.96
C ILE A 68 -6.52 35.63 -2.37
N THR A 69 -7.78 35.59 -2.78
CA THR A 69 -8.77 36.48 -2.20
C THR A 69 -9.28 35.89 -0.87
N GLU A 70 -9.71 36.76 0.03
CA GLU A 70 -10.35 36.34 1.30
C GLU A 70 -11.61 35.51 1.02
N GLU A 71 -12.38 35.87 -0.01
CA GLU A 71 -13.56 35.13 -0.45
C GLU A 71 -13.21 33.67 -0.80
N ARG A 72 -12.06 33.45 -1.48
CA ARG A 72 -11.59 32.09 -1.83
C ARG A 72 -11.32 31.26 -0.57
N ILE A 73 -10.74 31.85 0.47
CA ILE A 73 -10.52 31.19 1.75
C ILE A 73 -11.88 30.89 2.42
N ASN A 74 -12.77 31.88 2.45
CA ASN A 74 -14.10 31.75 3.06
C ASN A 74 -14.94 30.65 2.36
N GLU A 75 -14.85 30.50 1.06
CA GLU A 75 -15.49 29.39 0.34
C GLU A 75 -15.03 28.03 0.84
N SER A 76 -13.73 27.83 1.04
CA SER A 76 -13.20 26.58 1.58
C SER A 76 -13.63 26.34 3.01
N VAL A 77 -13.59 27.37 3.86
CA VAL A 77 -14.04 27.28 5.26
C VAL A 77 -15.51 26.91 5.31
N ASN A 78 -16.36 27.53 4.50
CA ASN A 78 -17.79 27.24 4.45
C ASN A 78 -18.05 25.78 4.04
N ARG A 79 -17.36 25.26 3.01
CA ARG A 79 -17.50 23.85 2.62
C ARG A 79 -17.08 22.90 3.75
N ILE A 80 -15.98 23.20 4.43
CA ILE A 80 -15.51 22.40 5.57
C ILE A 80 -16.53 22.41 6.70
N MET A 81 -17.10 23.58 7.02
CA MET A 81 -18.07 23.71 8.10
C MET A 81 -19.39 23.01 7.78
N LEU A 82 -19.87 23.12 6.53
CA LEU A 82 -21.06 22.42 6.06
C LEU A 82 -20.90 20.89 6.15
N GLU A 83 -19.74 20.35 5.75
CA GLU A 83 -19.52 18.92 5.88
C GLU A 83 -19.40 18.46 7.34
N LYS A 84 -18.80 19.26 8.22
CA LYS A 84 -18.79 18.99 9.66
C LYS A 84 -20.20 18.99 10.27
N GLU A 85 -21.04 19.92 9.87
CA GLU A 85 -22.44 19.98 10.29
C GLU A 85 -23.23 18.76 9.79
N ARG A 86 -23.09 18.42 8.50
CA ARG A 86 -23.73 17.26 7.90
C ARG A 86 -23.35 15.96 8.57
N MET A 87 -22.10 15.85 9.06
CA MET A 87 -21.62 14.71 9.83
C MET A 87 -22.04 14.73 11.30
N GLY A 88 -22.79 15.73 11.76
CA GLY A 88 -23.23 15.88 13.16
C GLY A 88 -22.07 16.17 14.12
N MET A 89 -20.94 16.71 13.64
CA MET A 89 -19.74 16.92 14.48
C MET A 89 -19.93 17.98 15.54
N PHE A 90 -20.93 18.85 15.40
CA PHE A 90 -21.25 19.89 16.39
C PHE A 90 -22.14 19.39 17.52
N ASP A 91 -22.83 18.27 17.35
CA ASP A 91 -23.79 17.74 18.31
C ASP A 91 -23.15 16.88 19.42
N ARG A 92 -21.83 16.77 19.46
CA ARG A 92 -21.05 15.98 20.44
C ARG A 92 -21.60 14.57 20.72
N ASN A 93 -22.18 13.93 19.72
CA ASN A 93 -22.65 12.57 19.84
C ASN A 93 -21.44 11.60 19.85
N SER A 94 -21.03 11.18 21.04
CA SER A 94 -20.01 10.14 21.17
C SER A 94 -20.56 8.82 20.64
N THR A 95 -19.76 8.13 19.85
CA THR A 95 -20.06 6.77 19.39
C THR A 95 -20.16 5.83 20.61
N THR A 96 -21.27 5.12 20.73
CA THR A 96 -21.46 4.10 21.77
C THR A 96 -20.85 2.77 21.34
N TRP A 97 -20.53 1.89 22.31
CA TRP A 97 -20.06 0.53 22.01
C TRP A 97 -21.06 -0.23 21.16
N ASP A 98 -22.36 -0.10 21.40
CA ASP A 98 -23.43 -0.71 20.61
C ASP A 98 -23.35 -0.29 19.12
N ASN A 99 -23.04 0.98 18.86
CA ASN A 99 -22.85 1.46 17.48
C ASN A 99 -21.59 0.91 16.85
N VAL A 100 -20.51 0.73 17.61
CA VAL A 100 -19.29 0.09 17.13
C VAL A 100 -19.56 -1.36 16.73
N GLU A 101 -20.21 -2.15 17.61
CA GLU A 101 -20.52 -3.55 17.33
C GLU A 101 -21.46 -3.74 16.13
N LYS A 102 -22.40 -2.84 15.93
CA LYS A 102 -23.34 -2.89 14.81
C LYS A 102 -22.74 -2.49 13.47
N ASN A 103 -21.69 -1.69 13.47
CA ASN A 103 -21.17 -1.08 12.23
C ASN A 103 -19.72 -1.47 11.90
N VAL A 104 -18.94 -1.93 12.87
CA VAL A 104 -17.51 -2.24 12.66
C VAL A 104 -17.29 -3.76 12.64
N LYS A 105 -16.62 -4.24 11.59
CA LYS A 105 -16.26 -5.65 11.43
C LYS A 105 -17.45 -6.61 11.49
N ILE A 106 -18.60 -6.17 11.05
CA ILE A 106 -19.79 -7.03 10.93
C ILE A 106 -19.53 -8.16 9.93
N ARG A 107 -20.31 -9.24 10.01
CA ARG A 107 -20.16 -10.42 9.14
C ARG A 107 -20.17 -10.08 7.66
N GLU A 108 -20.98 -9.11 7.26
CA GLU A 108 -21.11 -8.66 5.87
C GLU A 108 -19.79 -8.05 5.36
N HIS A 109 -19.12 -7.20 6.16
CA HIS A 109 -17.81 -6.64 5.81
C HIS A 109 -16.76 -7.74 5.63
N THR A 110 -16.75 -8.73 6.53
CA THR A 110 -15.81 -9.85 6.44
C THR A 110 -16.08 -10.70 5.19
N THR A 111 -17.35 -10.94 4.87
CA THR A 111 -17.75 -11.69 3.67
C THR A 111 -17.35 -10.95 2.40
N THR A 112 -17.59 -9.64 2.36
CA THR A 112 -17.20 -8.78 1.22
C THR A 112 -15.68 -8.75 1.05
N ALA A 113 -14.93 -8.58 2.14
CA ALA A 113 -13.47 -8.60 2.11
C ALA A 113 -12.93 -9.96 1.60
N GLN A 114 -13.52 -11.07 2.07
CA GLN A 114 -13.14 -12.40 1.59
C GLN A 114 -13.46 -12.59 0.11
N LYS A 115 -14.62 -12.12 -0.34
CA LYS A 115 -15.01 -12.16 -1.76
C LYS A 115 -14.01 -11.39 -2.62
N ILE A 116 -13.68 -10.15 -2.24
CA ILE A 116 -12.68 -9.34 -2.94
C ILE A 116 -11.32 -10.06 -2.97
N ALA A 117 -10.87 -10.62 -1.86
CA ALA A 117 -9.61 -11.35 -1.80
C ALA A 117 -9.61 -12.56 -2.76
N ASN A 118 -10.69 -13.35 -2.77
CA ASN A 118 -10.79 -14.51 -3.64
C ASN A 118 -10.81 -14.13 -5.13
N GLU A 119 -11.56 -13.09 -5.49
CA GLU A 119 -11.70 -12.63 -6.87
C GLU A 119 -10.46 -11.87 -7.40
N SER A 120 -9.60 -11.37 -6.50
CA SER A 120 -8.36 -10.68 -6.87
C SER A 120 -7.21 -11.63 -7.21
N ILE A 121 -7.31 -12.91 -6.85
CA ILE A 121 -6.28 -13.91 -7.17
C ILE A 121 -6.27 -14.17 -8.67
N THR A 122 -5.14 -13.91 -9.32
CA THR A 122 -4.99 -14.08 -10.75
C THR A 122 -3.99 -15.20 -11.06
N LEU A 123 -4.45 -16.26 -11.70
CA LEU A 123 -3.60 -17.33 -12.19
C LEU A 123 -3.02 -16.93 -13.56
N VAL A 124 -1.76 -16.51 -13.59
CA VAL A 124 -1.09 -16.04 -14.81
C VAL A 124 -0.68 -17.19 -15.71
N LYS A 125 -0.22 -18.32 -15.12
CA LYS A 125 0.27 -19.48 -15.84
C LYS A 125 0.12 -20.74 -15.01
N ASN A 126 -0.37 -21.83 -15.61
CA ASN A 126 -0.43 -23.17 -15.01
C ASN A 126 -0.34 -24.27 -16.11
N ASN A 127 0.68 -24.17 -16.97
CA ASN A 127 0.81 -25.06 -18.13
C ASN A 127 1.02 -26.53 -17.75
N ASP A 128 1.67 -26.75 -16.61
CA ASP A 128 2.01 -28.12 -16.15
C ASP A 128 0.98 -28.64 -15.13
N ASN A 129 -0.14 -27.95 -14.96
CA ASN A 129 -1.19 -28.30 -13.99
C ASN A 129 -0.68 -28.53 -12.56
N LEU A 130 0.29 -27.73 -12.13
CA LEU A 130 0.85 -27.81 -10.78
C LEU A 130 -0.10 -27.33 -9.70
N ILE A 131 -1.10 -26.55 -10.06
CA ILE A 131 -2.15 -26.05 -9.17
C ILE A 131 -3.48 -26.75 -9.52
N PRO A 132 -4.18 -27.37 -8.52
CA PRO A 132 -3.87 -27.40 -7.08
C PRO A 132 -2.69 -28.28 -6.73
N LEU A 133 -1.99 -27.94 -5.62
CA LEU A 133 -0.84 -28.70 -5.14
C LEU A 133 -1.22 -30.10 -4.72
N ASN A 134 -0.37 -31.10 -5.05
CA ASN A 134 -0.54 -32.43 -4.51
C ASN A 134 -0.09 -32.48 -3.04
N ILE A 135 -0.99 -32.89 -2.15
CA ILE A 135 -0.77 -32.89 -0.70
C ILE A 135 0.40 -33.80 -0.25
N ASN A 136 0.78 -34.78 -1.06
CA ASN A 136 1.86 -35.71 -0.75
C ASN A 136 3.26 -35.16 -1.10
N ASN A 137 3.35 -34.07 -1.81
CA ASN A 137 4.63 -33.50 -2.19
C ASN A 137 5.41 -32.96 -0.98
N HIS A 138 6.72 -33.22 -0.95
CA HIS A 138 7.63 -32.46 -0.11
C HIS A 138 7.93 -31.11 -0.76
N VAL A 139 7.40 -30.04 -0.15
CA VAL A 139 7.48 -28.68 -0.70
C VAL A 139 8.57 -27.88 0.01
N THR A 140 9.49 -27.28 -0.74
CA THR A 140 10.30 -26.18 -0.18
C THR A 140 9.64 -24.84 -0.53
N HIS A 141 9.17 -24.14 0.49
CA HIS A 141 8.58 -22.82 0.38
C HIS A 141 9.62 -21.75 0.66
N ILE A 142 10.02 -21.02 -0.38
CA ILE A 142 10.96 -19.91 -0.31
C ILE A 142 10.16 -18.59 -0.29
N MET A 143 10.36 -17.79 0.73
CA MET A 143 9.69 -16.50 0.92
C MET A 143 10.72 -15.39 0.83
N LEU A 144 10.59 -14.51 -0.17
CA LEU A 144 11.54 -13.46 -0.53
C LEU A 144 10.95 -12.07 -0.22
N SER A 145 11.69 -11.25 0.51
CA SER A 145 11.40 -9.83 0.68
C SER A 145 12.65 -9.08 1.13
N MET A 146 12.74 -7.82 0.75
CA MET A 146 13.74 -6.87 1.27
C MET A 146 13.17 -5.97 2.38
N ASP A 147 11.95 -6.22 2.85
CA ASP A 147 11.28 -5.45 3.89
C ASP A 147 11.25 -6.24 5.21
N ASP A 148 11.92 -5.74 6.23
CA ASP A 148 11.96 -6.35 7.57
C ASP A 148 10.58 -6.43 8.24
N GLY A 149 9.66 -5.52 7.92
CA GLY A 149 8.28 -5.51 8.42
C GLY A 149 7.43 -6.69 7.95
N VAL A 150 7.90 -7.47 6.99
CA VAL A 150 7.17 -8.55 6.33
C VAL A 150 7.20 -9.87 7.10
N LYS A 151 8.14 -10.05 8.04
CA LYS A 151 8.31 -11.31 8.80
C LYS A 151 7.01 -11.83 9.43
N SER A 152 6.18 -10.96 9.97
CA SER A 152 4.89 -11.34 10.58
C SER A 152 3.87 -11.84 9.54
N ARG A 153 3.85 -11.23 8.36
CA ARG A 153 2.96 -11.61 7.24
C ARG A 153 3.38 -12.97 6.67
N PHE A 154 4.67 -13.19 6.47
CA PHE A 154 5.18 -14.49 6.03
C PHE A 154 4.87 -15.60 7.04
N LYS A 155 5.00 -15.35 8.34
CA LYS A 155 4.62 -16.33 9.37
C LYS A 155 3.13 -16.71 9.31
N SER A 156 2.25 -15.75 9.07
CA SER A 156 0.82 -16.03 8.92
C SER A 156 0.54 -16.84 7.67
N TYR A 157 1.09 -16.44 6.54
CA TYR A 157 0.94 -17.12 5.26
C TYR A 157 1.50 -18.55 5.29
N ALA A 158 2.71 -18.72 5.80
CA ALA A 158 3.32 -20.03 5.98
C ALA A 158 2.50 -20.97 6.88
N ARG A 159 1.93 -20.43 7.98
CA ARG A 159 1.03 -21.19 8.84
C ARG A 159 -0.20 -21.67 8.10
N ASP A 160 -0.77 -20.86 7.23
CA ASP A 160 -1.98 -21.23 6.49
C ASP A 160 -1.67 -22.27 5.40
N ILE A 161 -0.51 -22.22 4.79
CA ILE A 161 -0.02 -23.29 3.89
C ILE A 161 0.18 -24.59 4.65
N ARG A 162 0.78 -24.56 5.84
CA ARG A 162 0.98 -25.78 6.68
C ARG A 162 -0.31 -26.43 7.15
N LYS A 163 -1.42 -25.69 7.26
CA LYS A 163 -2.73 -26.28 7.59
C LYS A 163 -3.23 -27.22 6.49
N THR A 164 -2.89 -26.94 5.25
CA THR A 164 -3.30 -27.71 4.09
C THR A 164 -2.22 -28.66 3.58
N HIS A 165 -0.94 -28.35 3.83
CA HIS A 165 0.23 -29.11 3.41
C HIS A 165 1.15 -29.38 4.60
N GLY A 166 1.18 -30.63 5.08
CA GLY A 166 1.95 -31.01 6.27
C GLY A 166 3.46 -31.11 6.05
N ASN A 167 3.91 -31.35 4.83
CA ASN A 167 5.32 -31.62 4.50
C ASN A 167 5.96 -30.41 3.77
N VAL A 168 6.14 -29.30 4.51
CA VAL A 168 6.68 -28.06 3.98
C VAL A 168 7.95 -27.64 4.71
N GLN A 169 9.05 -27.48 3.99
CA GLN A 169 10.27 -26.84 4.48
C GLN A 169 10.23 -25.35 4.14
N GLU A 170 10.31 -24.48 5.14
CA GLU A 170 10.26 -23.04 4.96
C GLU A 170 11.64 -22.40 4.96
N ILE A 171 11.86 -21.46 4.03
CA ILE A 171 13.07 -20.64 3.93
C ILE A 171 12.64 -19.18 3.75
N VAL A 172 12.88 -18.34 4.74
CA VAL A 172 12.62 -16.90 4.67
C VAL A 172 13.91 -16.16 4.37
N ILE A 173 13.90 -15.33 3.35
CA ILE A 173 15.03 -14.55 2.89
C ILE A 173 14.60 -13.08 2.86
N ASN A 174 15.21 -12.29 3.73
CA ASN A 174 14.93 -10.85 3.87
C ASN A 174 16.19 -9.99 3.75
N ASP A 175 17.29 -10.60 3.31
CA ASP A 175 18.59 -9.98 3.11
C ASP A 175 19.22 -10.42 1.79
N LYS A 176 20.26 -9.70 1.37
CA LYS A 176 21.08 -10.10 0.25
C LYS A 176 21.71 -11.47 0.49
N LEU A 177 21.74 -12.29 -0.54
CA LEU A 177 22.34 -13.61 -0.47
C LEU A 177 23.79 -13.59 -0.93
N SER A 178 24.66 -14.22 -0.15
CA SER A 178 26.01 -14.58 -0.63
C SER A 178 25.94 -15.79 -1.54
N SER A 179 26.98 -15.99 -2.38
CA SER A 179 27.10 -17.18 -3.24
C SER A 179 27.09 -18.48 -2.43
N LEU A 180 27.57 -18.46 -1.18
CA LEU A 180 27.51 -19.61 -0.27
C LEU A 180 26.07 -19.86 0.20
N GLY A 181 25.36 -18.80 0.60
CA GLY A 181 23.95 -18.87 0.99
C GLY A 181 23.08 -19.45 -0.13
N ILE A 182 23.27 -19.00 -1.36
CA ILE A 182 22.59 -19.56 -2.53
C ILE A 182 22.87 -21.06 -2.67
N LYS A 183 24.13 -21.49 -2.58
CA LYS A 183 24.50 -22.92 -2.66
C LYS A 183 23.82 -23.77 -1.58
N ASP A 184 23.71 -23.26 -0.36
CA ASP A 184 23.08 -23.98 0.75
C ASP A 184 21.56 -24.10 0.58
N ILE A 185 20.92 -23.05 0.05
CA ILE A 185 19.50 -23.11 -0.31
C ILE A 185 19.27 -24.13 -1.41
N LEU A 186 20.07 -24.11 -2.48
CA LEU A 186 19.95 -25.07 -3.59
C LEU A 186 20.13 -26.52 -3.14
N LYS A 187 20.98 -26.80 -2.13
CA LYS A 187 21.10 -28.15 -1.54
C LYS A 187 19.81 -28.62 -0.86
N LYS A 188 19.08 -27.70 -0.23
CA LYS A 188 17.79 -27.98 0.40
C LYS A 188 16.73 -28.23 -0.67
N VAL A 189 16.66 -27.35 -1.66
CA VAL A 189 15.71 -27.44 -2.79
C VAL A 189 15.84 -28.76 -3.55
N LYS A 190 17.05 -29.30 -3.71
CA LYS A 190 17.29 -30.61 -4.37
C LYS A 190 16.54 -31.78 -3.75
N LYS A 191 16.10 -31.68 -2.51
CA LYS A 191 15.38 -32.72 -1.78
C LYS A 191 13.86 -32.62 -1.91
N SER A 192 13.37 -31.61 -2.63
CA SER A 192 11.95 -31.30 -2.74
C SER A 192 11.36 -31.87 -4.03
N ASP A 193 10.10 -32.26 -3.95
CA ASP A 193 9.30 -32.62 -5.12
C ASP A 193 8.78 -31.39 -5.85
N LEU A 194 8.64 -30.27 -5.11
CA LEU A 194 8.11 -29.00 -5.60
C LEU A 194 8.73 -27.82 -4.85
N VAL A 195 8.96 -26.72 -5.54
CA VAL A 195 9.37 -25.43 -4.95
C VAL A 195 8.23 -24.43 -5.08
N LEU A 196 7.85 -23.83 -3.97
CA LEU A 196 6.95 -22.68 -3.93
C LEU A 196 7.78 -21.42 -3.63
N VAL A 197 7.72 -20.44 -4.50
CA VAL A 197 8.40 -19.15 -4.32
C VAL A 197 7.35 -18.07 -4.09
N SER A 198 7.38 -17.46 -2.92
CA SER A 198 6.52 -16.31 -2.62
C SER A 198 7.37 -15.05 -2.49
N MET A 199 7.00 -14.02 -3.23
CA MET A 199 7.66 -12.72 -3.19
C MET A 199 6.70 -11.68 -2.62
N LEU A 200 7.16 -10.94 -1.62
CA LEU A 200 6.43 -9.80 -1.11
C LEU A 200 7.26 -8.54 -1.33
N VAL A 201 6.85 -7.77 -2.33
CA VAL A 201 7.46 -6.49 -2.69
C VAL A 201 6.53 -5.37 -2.22
N ARG A 202 7.04 -4.55 -1.30
CA ARG A 202 6.32 -3.35 -0.85
C ARG A 202 6.77 -2.15 -1.67
N ILE A 203 5.82 -1.49 -2.30
CA ILE A 203 6.07 -0.19 -2.91
C ILE A 203 6.26 0.82 -1.79
N SER A 204 7.42 1.47 -1.75
CA SER A 204 7.72 2.58 -0.86
C SER A 204 7.86 3.85 -1.69
N MET A 205 7.11 4.89 -1.33
CA MET A 205 7.10 6.16 -2.07
C MET A 205 8.47 6.84 -2.13
N ASP A 206 9.33 6.57 -1.13
CA ASP A 206 10.63 7.23 -1.00
C ASP A 206 11.76 6.53 -1.76
N LYS A 207 11.54 5.31 -2.27
CA LYS A 207 12.61 4.48 -2.83
C LYS A 207 12.58 4.34 -4.36
N GLY A 208 11.63 4.98 -5.03
CA GLY A 208 11.53 5.03 -6.49
C GLY A 208 11.26 3.68 -7.18
N ILE A 209 12.02 2.65 -6.89
CA ILE A 209 11.89 1.31 -7.47
C ILE A 209 11.84 0.28 -6.36
N SER A 210 10.73 -0.45 -6.27
CA SER A 210 10.61 -1.61 -5.38
C SER A 210 10.88 -2.87 -6.18
N THR A 211 12.08 -3.40 -6.02
CA THR A 211 12.51 -4.64 -6.68
C THR A 211 13.03 -5.62 -5.64
N ILE A 212 13.07 -6.88 -6.01
CA ILE A 212 13.88 -7.88 -5.29
C ILE A 212 15.36 -7.62 -5.54
N ASP A 213 16.21 -8.02 -4.61
CA ASP A 213 17.67 -7.92 -4.81
C ASP A 213 18.15 -8.85 -5.94
N SER A 214 19.19 -8.45 -6.64
CA SER A 214 19.77 -9.26 -7.73
C SER A 214 20.23 -10.65 -7.31
N SER A 215 20.60 -10.84 -6.04
CA SER A 215 20.94 -12.16 -5.50
C SER A 215 19.73 -13.08 -5.36
N HIS A 216 18.53 -12.52 -5.15
CA HIS A 216 17.27 -13.28 -5.18
C HIS A 216 16.92 -13.72 -6.60
N ASP A 217 17.13 -12.84 -7.58
CA ASP A 217 16.95 -13.14 -9.00
C ASP A 217 17.89 -14.27 -9.44
N GLU A 218 19.15 -14.21 -9.01
CA GLU A 218 20.14 -15.28 -9.25
C GLU A 218 19.67 -16.63 -8.66
N LEU A 219 19.14 -16.61 -7.42
CA LEU A 219 18.61 -17.81 -6.78
C LEU A 219 17.44 -18.40 -7.58
N ILE A 220 16.44 -17.58 -7.94
CA ILE A 220 15.27 -18.02 -8.71
C ILE A 220 15.70 -18.60 -10.07
N THR A 221 16.61 -17.92 -10.75
CA THR A 221 17.16 -18.37 -12.04
C THR A 221 17.86 -19.72 -11.91
N LYS A 222 18.59 -19.95 -10.82
CA LYS A 222 19.24 -21.26 -10.59
C LYS A 222 18.24 -22.35 -10.27
N ILE A 223 17.21 -22.07 -9.48
CA ILE A 223 16.13 -23.02 -9.17
C ILE A 223 15.40 -23.43 -10.44
N SER A 224 15.02 -22.48 -11.31
CA SER A 224 14.31 -22.79 -12.55
C SER A 224 15.08 -23.73 -13.50
N LYS A 225 16.42 -23.72 -13.40
CA LYS A 225 17.30 -24.62 -14.18
C LYS A 225 17.49 -26.02 -13.58
N MET A 226 16.95 -26.25 -12.38
CA MET A 226 17.14 -27.57 -11.71
C MET A 226 16.14 -28.63 -12.19
N GLY A 227 15.15 -28.30 -12.99
CA GLY A 227 14.12 -29.21 -13.46
C GLY A 227 13.12 -29.66 -12.39
N ILE A 228 13.12 -28.99 -11.21
CA ILE A 228 12.16 -29.27 -10.16
C ILE A 228 10.91 -28.39 -10.42
N PRO A 229 9.69 -28.97 -10.37
CA PRO A 229 8.47 -28.18 -10.51
C PRO A 229 8.46 -26.97 -9.57
N THR A 230 8.25 -25.78 -10.14
CA THR A 230 8.35 -24.52 -9.40
C THR A 230 7.11 -23.65 -9.65
N ILE A 231 6.52 -23.14 -8.56
CA ILE A 231 5.40 -22.20 -8.56
C ILE A 231 5.89 -20.88 -7.95
N GLY A 232 5.58 -19.76 -8.60
CA GLY A 232 5.92 -18.41 -8.16
C GLY A 232 4.70 -17.51 -8.07
#